data_b4d52d4e519dbdfc51fc480a8689a3ea
#
_entry.id   b4d52d4e519dbdfc51fc480a8689a3ea
#
_cell.length_a   1.000
_cell.length_b   1.000
_cell.length_c   1.000
_cell.angle_alpha   90.00
_cell.angle_beta   90.00
_cell.angle_gamma   90.00
#
_symmetry.space_group_name_H-M   'P 1'
#
loop_
_entity.id
_entity.type
_entity.pdbx_description
1 polymer ?
#
loop_
_entity_poly.entity_id
_entity_poly.type
_entity_poly.pdbx_seq_one_letter_code
_entity_poly.pdbx_strand_id
1 'polypeptide(L)'
;MTDSKPTKRERLVAAAVQVFHEQGVEKTTLGDIAGAADVPLGNVYYYFKTKNQLVEAAVDAHCAQLHALTSQLDALPDPATRLKSLIAGWVEQRDVAARFGCPFGTLATELDKRDDGLDQAAAKVMRALIDWAESQFTLLGRPDAHDLAIELVAAYQGMSVLTNTLRDPDLMATQGRRLQTWIDTLT
;
A
#
# COMPACT_ATOMS: atom_id res chain seq x y z
N MET A 1 11.89 -22.21 -13.32
CA MET A 1 11.10 -21.92 -12.11
C MET A 1 9.69 -22.40 -12.37
N THR A 2 9.24 -23.43 -11.67
CA THR A 2 7.88 -23.98 -11.82
C THR A 2 6.90 -23.00 -11.23
N ASP A 3 6.15 -22.37 -12.11
CA ASP A 3 5.03 -21.48 -11.76
C ASP A 3 3.92 -22.37 -11.15
N SER A 4 3.98 -22.60 -9.84
CA SER A 4 2.96 -23.38 -9.16
C SER A 4 1.69 -22.51 -9.04
N LYS A 5 0.57 -23.05 -9.53
CA LYS A 5 -0.73 -22.38 -9.44
C LYS A 5 -0.98 -21.96 -7.98
N PRO A 6 -1.43 -20.69 -7.71
CA PRO A 6 -1.64 -20.20 -6.35
C PRO A 6 -2.65 -21.07 -5.61
N THR A 7 -2.34 -21.35 -4.35
CA THR A 7 -3.20 -22.12 -3.44
C THR A 7 -4.52 -21.40 -3.18
N LYS A 8 -5.52 -22.13 -2.71
CA LYS A 8 -6.81 -21.51 -2.33
C LYS A 8 -6.63 -20.44 -1.25
N ARG A 9 -5.70 -20.63 -0.31
CA ARG A 9 -5.39 -19.64 0.73
C ARG A 9 -4.81 -18.36 0.11
N GLU A 10 -3.85 -18.47 -0.77
CA GLU A 10 -3.25 -17.33 -1.46
C GLU A 10 -4.27 -16.59 -2.32
N ARG A 11 -5.16 -17.29 -3.03
CA ARG A 11 -6.25 -16.67 -3.79
C ARG A 11 -7.20 -15.90 -2.88
N LEU A 12 -7.56 -16.46 -1.71
CA LEU A 12 -8.40 -15.77 -0.72
C LEU A 12 -7.74 -14.51 -0.18
N VAL A 13 -6.45 -14.53 0.11
CA VAL A 13 -5.71 -13.34 0.58
C VAL A 13 -5.64 -12.28 -0.52
N ALA A 14 -5.31 -12.67 -1.75
CA ALA A 14 -5.27 -11.73 -2.88
C ALA A 14 -6.64 -11.09 -3.14
N ALA A 15 -7.72 -11.88 -3.10
CA ALA A 15 -9.08 -11.38 -3.23
C ALA A 15 -9.46 -10.46 -2.05
N ALA A 16 -9.05 -10.78 -0.82
CA ALA A 16 -9.30 -9.92 0.34
C ALA A 16 -8.62 -8.56 0.19
N VAL A 17 -7.34 -8.53 -0.24
CA VAL A 17 -6.61 -7.28 -0.54
C VAL A 17 -7.38 -6.42 -1.53
N GLN A 18 -7.83 -7.02 -2.64
CA GLN A 18 -8.56 -6.30 -3.68
C GLN A 18 -9.91 -5.80 -3.17
N VAL A 19 -10.74 -6.69 -2.61
CA VAL A 19 -12.12 -6.36 -2.20
C VAL A 19 -12.12 -5.35 -1.05
N PHE A 20 -11.20 -5.45 -0.08
CA PHE A 20 -11.07 -4.45 0.97
C PHE A 20 -10.68 -3.08 0.42
N HIS A 21 -9.81 -3.02 -0.59
CA HIS A 21 -9.44 -1.75 -1.23
C HIS A 21 -10.62 -1.14 -2.01
N GLU A 22 -11.42 -1.96 -2.71
CA GLU A 22 -12.49 -1.48 -3.57
C GLU A 22 -13.74 -1.02 -2.80
N GLN A 23 -14.10 -1.68 -1.70
CA GLN A 23 -15.37 -1.42 -0.99
C GLN A 23 -15.23 -1.24 0.53
N GLY A 24 -14.02 -1.37 1.07
CA GLY A 24 -13.72 -1.24 2.49
C GLY A 24 -13.94 -2.54 3.27
N VAL A 25 -13.31 -2.61 4.45
CA VAL A 25 -13.39 -3.77 5.34
C VAL A 25 -14.81 -3.93 5.90
N GLU A 26 -15.43 -2.84 6.33
CA GLU A 26 -16.73 -2.88 7.01
C GLU A 26 -17.81 -3.54 6.12
N LYS A 27 -17.90 -3.10 4.88
CA LYS A 27 -18.92 -3.57 3.91
C LYS A 27 -18.63 -4.95 3.34
N THR A 28 -17.38 -5.42 3.40
CA THR A 28 -16.98 -6.70 2.81
C THR A 28 -17.45 -7.88 3.64
N THR A 29 -18.05 -8.88 2.98
CA THR A 29 -18.41 -10.17 3.58
C THR A 29 -17.43 -11.26 3.17
N LEU A 30 -17.40 -12.37 3.93
CA LEU A 30 -16.62 -13.55 3.53
C LEU A 30 -17.12 -14.16 2.21
N GLY A 31 -18.41 -13.96 1.89
CA GLY A 31 -18.99 -14.37 0.61
C GLY A 31 -18.42 -13.59 -0.57
N ASP A 32 -18.24 -12.28 -0.43
CA ASP A 32 -17.65 -11.43 -1.48
C ASP A 32 -16.23 -11.86 -1.79
N ILE A 33 -15.42 -12.12 -0.74
CA ILE A 33 -14.05 -12.59 -0.89
C ILE A 33 -14.00 -13.99 -1.50
N ALA A 34 -14.91 -14.89 -1.10
CA ALA A 34 -15.01 -16.23 -1.66
C ALA A 34 -15.32 -16.20 -3.16
N GLY A 35 -16.28 -15.34 -3.54
CA GLY A 35 -16.66 -15.12 -4.94
C GLY A 35 -15.51 -14.57 -5.77
N ALA A 36 -14.85 -13.52 -5.29
CA ALA A 36 -13.71 -12.91 -5.97
C ALA A 36 -12.50 -13.87 -6.10
N ALA A 37 -12.31 -14.75 -5.11
CA ALA A 37 -11.25 -15.76 -5.12
C ALA A 37 -11.55 -16.99 -5.98
N ASP A 38 -12.79 -17.14 -6.47
CA ASP A 38 -13.29 -18.40 -7.06
C ASP A 38 -13.03 -19.60 -6.13
N VAL A 39 -13.43 -19.44 -4.84
CA VAL A 39 -13.29 -20.45 -3.80
C VAL A 39 -14.66 -20.65 -3.14
N PRO A 40 -15.15 -21.89 -2.98
CA PRO A 40 -16.41 -22.13 -2.27
C PRO A 40 -16.39 -21.55 -0.85
N LEU A 41 -17.48 -20.87 -0.43
CA LEU A 41 -17.56 -20.22 0.88
C LEU A 41 -17.21 -21.16 2.06
N GLY A 42 -17.63 -22.42 2.00
CA GLY A 42 -17.26 -23.41 3.02
C GLY A 42 -15.75 -23.62 3.18
N ASN A 43 -14.97 -23.41 2.13
CA ASN A 43 -13.51 -23.50 2.19
C ASN A 43 -12.87 -22.26 2.83
N VAL A 44 -13.53 -21.10 2.83
CA VAL A 44 -13.04 -19.90 3.53
C VAL A 44 -12.88 -20.20 5.01
N TYR A 45 -13.92 -20.78 5.64
CA TYR A 45 -13.91 -21.16 7.06
C TYR A 45 -12.86 -22.21 7.44
N TYR A 46 -12.38 -22.97 6.45
CA TYR A 46 -11.25 -23.88 6.68
C TYR A 46 -9.95 -23.12 6.91
N TYR A 47 -9.69 -22.05 6.13
CA TYR A 47 -8.46 -21.26 6.20
C TYR A 47 -8.54 -20.09 7.18
N PHE A 48 -9.70 -19.44 7.27
CA PHE A 48 -9.93 -18.22 8.06
C PHE A 48 -11.24 -18.34 8.84
N LYS A 49 -11.14 -18.36 10.15
CA LYS A 49 -12.32 -18.53 11.03
C LYS A 49 -13.11 -17.24 11.20
N THR A 50 -12.47 -16.09 11.01
CA THR A 50 -13.06 -14.76 11.17
C THR A 50 -12.63 -13.83 10.03
N LYS A 51 -13.39 -12.76 9.81
CA LYS A 51 -13.01 -11.69 8.89
C LYS A 51 -11.71 -10.99 9.35
N ASN A 52 -11.51 -10.85 10.66
CA ASN A 52 -10.29 -10.25 11.20
C ASN A 52 -9.02 -11.01 10.77
N GLN A 53 -9.05 -12.35 10.77
CA GLN A 53 -7.92 -13.14 10.27
C GLN A 53 -7.61 -12.89 8.79
N LEU A 54 -8.62 -12.60 7.98
CA LEU A 54 -8.42 -12.19 6.58
C LEU A 54 -7.88 -10.76 6.48
N VAL A 55 -8.31 -9.85 7.36
CA VAL A 55 -7.76 -8.50 7.43
C VAL A 55 -6.29 -8.53 7.81
N GLU A 56 -5.91 -9.30 8.84
CA GLU A 56 -4.51 -9.52 9.22
C GLU A 56 -3.69 -10.06 8.05
N ALA A 57 -4.21 -11.10 7.39
CA ALA A 57 -3.53 -11.69 6.22
C ALA A 57 -3.41 -10.71 5.04
N ALA A 58 -4.38 -9.82 4.84
CA ALA A 58 -4.30 -8.76 3.83
C ALA A 58 -3.25 -7.70 4.19
N VAL A 59 -3.15 -7.31 5.47
CA VAL A 59 -2.08 -6.41 5.95
C VAL A 59 -0.71 -7.05 5.76
N ASP A 60 -0.55 -8.32 6.11
CA ASP A 60 0.71 -9.06 5.91
C ASP A 60 1.07 -9.14 4.42
N ALA A 61 0.08 -9.34 3.55
CA ALA A 61 0.30 -9.32 2.10
C ALA A 61 0.74 -7.94 1.60
N HIS A 62 0.18 -6.85 2.13
CA HIS A 62 0.64 -5.50 1.83
C HIS A 62 2.07 -5.24 2.29
N CYS A 63 2.44 -5.71 3.49
CA CYS A 63 3.84 -5.62 3.96
C CYS A 63 4.78 -6.39 3.01
N ALA A 64 4.40 -7.59 2.59
CA ALA A 64 5.20 -8.39 1.66
C ALA A 64 5.32 -7.72 0.27
N GLN A 65 4.24 -7.13 -0.24
CA GLN A 65 4.26 -6.37 -1.50
C GLN A 65 5.16 -5.14 -1.42
N LEU A 66 5.07 -4.37 -0.32
CA LEU A 66 5.95 -3.23 -0.08
C LEU A 66 7.41 -3.67 -0.02
N HIS A 67 7.71 -4.75 0.70
CA HIS A 67 9.07 -5.27 0.81
C HIS A 67 9.63 -5.73 -0.56
N ALA A 68 8.80 -6.39 -1.37
CA ALA A 68 9.19 -6.78 -2.72
C ALA A 68 9.47 -5.56 -3.61
N LEU A 69 8.63 -4.52 -3.53
CA LEU A 69 8.81 -3.27 -4.25
C LEU A 69 10.11 -2.56 -3.83
N THR A 70 10.31 -2.35 -2.53
CA THR A 70 11.51 -1.68 -2.02
C THR A 70 12.78 -2.43 -2.36
N SER A 71 12.76 -3.77 -2.30
CA SER A 71 13.90 -4.60 -2.74
C SER A 71 14.23 -4.44 -4.24
N GLN A 72 13.21 -4.25 -5.09
CA GLN A 72 13.42 -3.95 -6.51
C GLN A 72 14.01 -2.54 -6.69
N LEU A 73 13.51 -1.57 -5.95
CA LEU A 73 14.01 -0.20 -5.99
C LEU A 73 15.46 -0.12 -5.50
N ASP A 74 15.83 -0.90 -4.48
CA ASP A 74 17.20 -0.95 -3.94
C ASP A 74 18.24 -1.47 -4.96
N ALA A 75 17.80 -2.16 -6.00
CA ALA A 75 18.65 -2.56 -7.11
C ALA A 75 19.00 -1.40 -8.07
N LEU A 76 18.32 -0.24 -7.97
CA LEU A 76 18.60 0.93 -8.78
C LEU A 76 19.88 1.64 -8.28
N PRO A 77 20.58 2.38 -9.17
CA PRO A 77 21.97 2.79 -8.94
C PRO A 77 22.17 3.76 -7.75
N ASP A 78 21.22 4.65 -7.48
CA ASP A 78 21.38 5.69 -6.46
C ASP A 78 20.05 5.97 -5.71
N PRO A 79 20.14 6.55 -4.48
CA PRO A 79 18.95 6.79 -3.65
C PRO A 79 17.94 7.76 -4.28
N ALA A 80 18.39 8.78 -5.01
CA ALA A 80 17.48 9.74 -5.65
C ALA A 80 16.67 9.06 -6.75
N THR A 81 17.30 8.21 -7.57
CA THR A 81 16.63 7.40 -8.58
C THR A 81 15.63 6.45 -7.93
N ARG A 82 15.95 5.83 -6.79
CA ARG A 82 15.05 4.95 -6.03
C ARG A 82 13.80 5.69 -5.55
N LEU A 83 13.97 6.83 -4.91
CA LEU A 83 12.87 7.68 -4.42
C LEU A 83 11.99 8.18 -5.58
N LYS A 84 12.59 8.64 -6.68
CA LYS A 84 11.84 9.08 -7.86
C LYS A 84 11.08 7.93 -8.53
N SER A 85 11.63 6.72 -8.54
CA SER A 85 10.97 5.53 -9.07
C SER A 85 9.80 5.09 -8.20
N LEU A 86 9.90 5.22 -6.87
CA LEU A 86 8.76 5.03 -5.97
C LEU A 86 7.62 6.00 -6.29
N ILE A 87 7.94 7.29 -6.45
CA ILE A 87 6.95 8.31 -6.81
C ILE A 87 6.32 8.02 -8.19
N ALA A 88 7.13 7.58 -9.16
CA ALA A 88 6.62 7.19 -10.48
C ALA A 88 5.62 6.03 -10.39
N GLY A 89 5.93 5.00 -9.58
CA GLY A 89 5.01 3.89 -9.33
C GLY A 89 3.67 4.33 -8.73
N TRP A 90 3.66 5.32 -7.84
CA TRP A 90 2.41 5.91 -7.34
C TRP A 90 1.61 6.60 -8.45
N VAL A 91 2.30 7.36 -9.31
CA VAL A 91 1.65 8.05 -10.45
C VAL A 91 1.09 7.06 -11.47
N GLU A 92 1.73 5.93 -11.69
CA GLU A 92 1.22 4.85 -12.56
C GLU A 92 -0.12 4.29 -12.06
N GLN A 93 -0.34 4.30 -10.73
CA GLN A 93 -1.58 3.84 -10.10
C GLN A 93 -2.66 4.92 -9.96
N ARG A 94 -2.49 6.12 -10.57
CA ARG A 94 -3.36 7.28 -10.38
C ARG A 94 -4.84 7.03 -10.69
N ASP A 95 -5.14 6.20 -11.71
CA ASP A 95 -6.53 5.89 -12.08
C ASP A 95 -7.21 5.00 -11.03
N VAL A 96 -6.47 4.04 -10.47
CA VAL A 96 -6.91 3.20 -9.35
C VAL A 96 -7.06 4.06 -8.09
N ALA A 97 -6.09 4.92 -7.80
CA ALA A 97 -6.14 5.84 -6.69
C ALA A 97 -7.32 6.83 -6.79
N ALA A 98 -7.66 7.32 -7.98
CA ALA A 98 -8.84 8.15 -8.20
C ALA A 98 -10.15 7.42 -7.88
N ARG A 99 -10.21 6.11 -8.11
CA ARG A 99 -11.41 5.30 -7.83
C ARG A 99 -11.50 4.85 -6.37
N PHE A 100 -10.41 4.39 -5.78
CA PHE A 100 -10.41 3.64 -4.53
C PHE A 100 -9.50 4.21 -3.44
N GLY A 101 -8.67 5.23 -3.76
CA GLY A 101 -7.70 5.80 -2.84
C GLY A 101 -6.41 4.99 -2.71
N CYS A 102 -5.62 5.31 -1.69
CA CYS A 102 -4.42 4.54 -1.34
C CYS A 102 -4.84 3.24 -0.64
N PRO A 103 -4.40 2.05 -1.11
CA PRO A 103 -4.79 0.78 -0.49
C PRO A 103 -4.38 0.67 0.99
N PHE A 104 -3.26 1.29 1.38
CA PHE A 104 -2.80 1.28 2.77
C PHE A 104 -3.48 2.38 3.61
N GLY A 105 -3.64 3.58 3.04
CA GLY A 105 -4.23 4.72 3.74
C GLY A 105 -5.71 4.51 4.03
N THR A 106 -6.48 4.00 3.08
CA THR A 106 -7.90 3.68 3.29
C THR A 106 -8.08 2.58 4.32
N LEU A 107 -7.30 1.50 4.23
CA LEU A 107 -7.33 0.41 5.20
C LEU A 107 -6.95 0.91 6.62
N ALA A 108 -5.87 1.69 6.75
CA ALA A 108 -5.45 2.24 8.03
C ALA A 108 -6.54 3.12 8.66
N THR A 109 -7.16 4.01 7.87
CA THR A 109 -8.23 4.92 8.35
C THR A 109 -9.50 4.19 8.78
N GLU A 110 -9.78 3.02 8.21
CA GLU A 110 -10.92 2.18 8.61
C GLU A 110 -10.61 1.41 9.89
N LEU A 111 -9.37 0.94 10.04
CA LEU A 111 -8.94 0.12 11.16
C LEU A 111 -8.61 0.94 12.42
N ASP A 112 -8.21 2.22 12.30
CA ASP A 112 -7.89 3.09 13.44
C ASP A 112 -9.08 3.35 14.37
N LYS A 113 -10.32 3.13 13.87
CA LYS A 113 -11.57 3.26 14.64
C LYS A 113 -11.96 1.99 15.41
N ARG A 114 -11.12 0.96 15.36
CA ARG A 114 -11.39 -0.35 15.96
C ARG A 114 -10.51 -0.57 17.19
N ASP A 115 -11.08 -1.20 18.21
CA ASP A 115 -10.39 -1.53 19.49
C ASP A 115 -9.89 -2.99 19.53
N ASP A 116 -9.66 -3.62 18.36
CA ASP A 116 -9.29 -5.04 18.25
C ASP A 116 -7.80 -5.28 17.91
N GLY A 117 -6.98 -4.22 17.92
CA GLY A 117 -5.54 -4.29 17.64
C GLY A 117 -5.15 -4.31 16.16
N LEU A 118 -6.12 -4.28 15.24
CA LEU A 118 -5.87 -4.24 13.79
C LEU A 118 -5.33 -2.88 13.33
N ASP A 119 -5.58 -1.81 14.07
CA ASP A 119 -5.00 -0.49 13.89
C ASP A 119 -3.47 -0.54 13.89
N GLN A 120 -2.88 -1.26 14.88
CA GLN A 120 -1.44 -1.44 14.98
C GLN A 120 -0.86 -2.26 13.82
N ALA A 121 -1.62 -3.23 13.31
CA ALA A 121 -1.21 -4.01 12.15
C ALA A 121 -1.12 -3.13 10.89
N ALA A 122 -2.12 -2.29 10.64
CA ALA A 122 -2.12 -1.35 9.51
C ALA A 122 -0.99 -0.32 9.61
N ALA A 123 -0.67 0.17 10.82
CA ALA A 123 0.43 1.09 11.04
C ALA A 123 1.81 0.51 10.67
N LYS A 124 1.98 -0.82 10.68
CA LYS A 124 3.25 -1.47 10.28
C LYS A 124 3.63 -1.16 8.82
N VAL A 125 2.65 -1.15 7.92
CA VAL A 125 2.90 -0.87 6.49
C VAL A 125 3.41 0.55 6.30
N MET A 126 2.77 1.53 6.99
CA MET A 126 3.20 2.93 6.92
C MET A 126 4.60 3.13 7.51
N ARG A 127 4.87 2.53 8.67
CA ARG A 127 6.21 2.58 9.28
C ARG A 127 7.27 2.00 8.34
N ALA A 128 7.04 0.83 7.76
CA ALA A 128 7.99 0.21 6.84
C ALA A 128 8.29 1.08 5.62
N LEU A 129 7.31 1.81 5.09
CA LEU A 129 7.53 2.76 3.99
C LEU A 129 8.35 3.98 4.44
N ILE A 130 8.04 4.55 5.61
CA ILE A 130 8.80 5.66 6.20
C ILE A 130 10.24 5.23 6.45
N ASP A 131 10.46 4.09 7.10
CA ASP A 131 11.80 3.57 7.43
C ASP A 131 12.65 3.35 6.16
N TRP A 132 12.05 2.80 5.11
CA TRP A 132 12.74 2.65 3.83
C TRP A 132 13.09 4.01 3.20
N ALA A 133 12.16 4.95 3.17
CA ALA A 133 12.41 6.29 2.64
C ALA A 133 13.51 7.04 3.44
N GLU A 134 13.46 6.95 4.77
CA GLU A 134 14.48 7.48 5.67
C GLU A 134 15.87 6.91 5.34
N SER A 135 15.96 5.59 5.09
CA SER A 135 17.23 4.97 4.69
C SER A 135 17.77 5.56 3.39
N GLN A 136 16.91 5.87 2.41
CA GLN A 136 17.33 6.50 1.15
C GLN A 136 17.81 7.94 1.38
N PHE A 137 17.13 8.76 2.18
CA PHE A 137 17.57 10.12 2.51
C PHE A 137 18.86 10.11 3.34
N THR A 138 19.05 9.12 4.22
CA THR A 138 20.33 8.93 4.94
C THR A 138 21.48 8.63 3.96
N LEU A 139 21.23 7.78 2.95
CA LEU A 139 22.22 7.50 1.89
C LEU A 139 22.53 8.72 1.00
N LEU A 140 21.61 9.68 0.90
CA LEU A 140 21.84 10.99 0.28
C LEU A 140 22.66 11.95 1.17
N GLY A 141 23.02 11.54 2.40
CA GLY A 141 23.77 12.35 3.34
C GLY A 141 22.92 13.41 4.05
N ARG A 142 21.59 13.25 4.09
CA ARG A 142 20.70 14.21 4.73
C ARG A 142 20.63 14.01 6.24
N PRO A 143 20.98 15.03 7.06
CA PRO A 143 20.87 14.92 8.51
C PRO A 143 19.42 14.94 9.02
N ASP A 144 18.48 15.41 8.19
CA ASP A 144 17.05 15.51 8.41
C ASP A 144 16.27 14.36 7.72
N ALA A 145 16.92 13.21 7.49
CA ALA A 145 16.38 12.07 6.71
C ALA A 145 15.02 11.60 7.19
N HIS A 146 14.80 11.52 8.50
CA HIS A 146 13.53 11.12 9.09
C HIS A 146 12.38 12.09 8.74
N ASP A 147 12.63 13.40 8.89
CA ASP A 147 11.62 14.42 8.61
C ASP A 147 11.27 14.43 7.10
N LEU A 148 12.27 14.29 6.23
CA LEU A 148 12.08 14.18 4.79
C LEU A 148 11.28 12.92 4.39
N ALA A 149 11.49 11.79 5.08
CA ALA A 149 10.71 10.58 4.85
C ALA A 149 9.25 10.77 5.22
N ILE A 150 8.97 11.41 6.37
CA ILE A 150 7.62 11.76 6.78
C ILE A 150 6.98 12.72 5.77
N GLU A 151 7.71 13.76 5.32
CA GLU A 151 7.22 14.72 4.31
C GLU A 151 6.83 14.02 3.01
N LEU A 152 7.67 13.11 2.50
CA LEU A 152 7.39 12.33 1.29
C LEU A 152 6.13 11.47 1.45
N VAL A 153 6.01 10.73 2.55
CA VAL A 153 4.87 9.82 2.77
C VAL A 153 3.60 10.63 3.05
N ALA A 154 3.67 11.74 3.80
CA ALA A 154 2.54 12.64 4.01
C ALA A 154 2.06 13.28 2.71
N ALA A 155 2.98 13.71 1.83
CA ALA A 155 2.64 14.23 0.51
C ALA A 155 1.92 13.16 -0.35
N TYR A 156 2.40 11.90 -0.32
CA TYR A 156 1.72 10.78 -0.99
C TYR A 156 0.30 10.56 -0.46
N GLN A 157 0.12 10.51 0.85
CA GLN A 157 -1.20 10.31 1.45
C GLN A 157 -2.14 11.49 1.11
N GLY A 158 -1.64 12.72 1.20
CA GLY A 158 -2.41 13.92 0.84
C GLY A 158 -2.84 13.93 -0.63
N MET A 159 -1.92 13.66 -1.57
CA MET A 159 -2.28 13.61 -2.98
C MET A 159 -3.22 12.45 -3.31
N SER A 160 -3.09 11.30 -2.64
CA SER A 160 -3.97 10.16 -2.84
C SER A 160 -5.41 10.46 -2.37
N VAL A 161 -5.56 11.07 -1.19
CA VAL A 161 -6.87 11.51 -0.67
C VAL A 161 -7.52 12.51 -1.60
N LEU A 162 -6.79 13.53 -2.06
CA LEU A 162 -7.32 14.55 -2.97
C LEU A 162 -7.70 13.94 -4.32
N THR A 163 -6.84 13.10 -4.90
CA THR A 163 -7.09 12.39 -6.17
C THR A 163 -8.37 11.55 -6.07
N ASN A 164 -8.55 10.82 -4.97
CA ASN A 164 -9.75 10.01 -4.76
C ASN A 164 -11.00 10.86 -4.53
N THR A 165 -10.92 11.86 -3.66
CA THR A 165 -12.09 12.71 -3.32
C THR A 165 -12.59 13.50 -4.52
N LEU A 166 -11.68 14.03 -5.34
CA LEU A 166 -12.00 14.84 -6.51
C LEU A 166 -12.19 14.01 -7.78
N ARG A 167 -11.91 12.70 -7.75
CA ARG A 167 -11.94 11.79 -8.91
C ARG A 167 -11.05 12.29 -10.06
N ASP A 168 -9.93 12.92 -9.71
CA ASP A 168 -9.01 13.56 -10.64
C ASP A 168 -7.62 12.90 -10.61
N PRO A 169 -7.32 11.97 -11.55
CA PRO A 169 -6.03 11.31 -11.64
C PRO A 169 -4.88 12.27 -12.04
N ASP A 170 -5.17 13.36 -12.73
CA ASP A 170 -4.16 14.33 -13.18
C ASP A 170 -3.56 15.11 -12.00
N LEU A 171 -4.31 15.23 -10.89
CA LEU A 171 -3.82 15.79 -9.65
C LEU A 171 -2.61 14.98 -9.14
N MET A 172 -2.72 13.64 -9.06
CA MET A 172 -1.61 12.79 -8.63
C MET A 172 -0.42 12.88 -9.59
N ALA A 173 -0.66 12.92 -10.91
CA ALA A 173 0.41 13.10 -11.89
C ALA A 173 1.14 14.43 -11.71
N THR A 174 0.40 15.51 -11.43
CA THR A 174 0.97 16.84 -11.22
C THR A 174 1.79 16.91 -9.91
N GLN A 175 1.26 16.40 -8.81
CA GLN A 175 1.97 16.37 -7.54
C GLN A 175 3.18 15.43 -7.58
N GLY A 176 3.07 14.30 -8.28
CA GLY A 176 4.20 13.37 -8.47
C GLY A 176 5.39 14.04 -9.17
N ARG A 177 5.14 14.82 -10.24
CA ARG A 177 6.20 15.60 -10.90
C ARG A 177 6.86 16.61 -9.95
N ARG A 178 6.07 17.28 -9.10
CA ARG A 178 6.59 18.23 -8.11
C ARG A 178 7.45 17.54 -7.07
N LEU A 179 7.04 16.37 -6.59
CA LEU A 179 7.82 15.57 -5.65
C LEU A 179 9.13 15.10 -6.28
N GLN A 180 9.14 14.66 -7.55
CA GLN A 180 10.38 14.28 -8.23
C GLN A 180 11.34 15.47 -8.35
N THR A 181 10.83 16.67 -8.70
CA THR A 181 11.64 17.90 -8.72
C THR A 181 12.16 18.26 -7.32
N TRP A 182 11.33 18.06 -6.28
CA TRP A 182 11.77 18.28 -4.91
C TRP A 182 12.94 17.35 -4.53
N ILE A 183 12.89 16.06 -4.87
CA ILE A 183 14.01 15.13 -4.67
C ILE A 183 15.29 15.65 -5.36
N ASP A 184 15.19 16.18 -6.59
CA ASP A 184 16.33 16.74 -7.30
C ASP A 184 16.98 17.95 -6.57
N THR A 185 16.25 18.65 -5.72
CA THR A 185 16.81 19.76 -4.91
C THR A 185 17.56 19.30 -3.66
N LEU A 186 17.45 18.02 -3.30
CA LEU A 186 18.03 17.42 -2.10
C LEU A 186 19.35 16.68 -2.36
N THR A 187 19.73 16.55 -3.64
CA THR A 187 20.92 15.80 -4.12
C THR A 187 22.15 16.69 -4.30
#